data_0af102f52d55ddb14be9365b87147a01
#
_entry.id   0af102f52d55ddb14be9365b87147a01
#
_cell.length_a   1.000
_cell.length_b   1.000
_cell.length_c   1.000
_cell.angle_alpha   90.00
_cell.angle_beta   90.00
_cell.angle_gamma   90.00
#
_symmetry.space_group_name_H-M   'P 1'
#
loop_
_entity.id
_entity.type
_entity.pdbx_description
1 polymer ?
#
loop_
_entity_poly.entity_id
_entity_poly.type
_entity_poly.pdbx_seq_one_letter_code
_entity_poly.pdbx_strand_id
1 'polypeptide(L)'
;MEIAFNPFFDISGLTLEELDAKHKELSKKLDTAYRANAHMQVVEHMHVMINMVVERRATLIAKEQQKLTDDKAFDDIIDIG
;
A
#
# COMPACT_ATOMS: atom_id res chain seq x y z
N MET A 1 5.67 2.64 25.56
CA MET A 1 4.67 2.21 24.98
C MET A 1 4.69 2.01 23.53
N GLU A 2 4.06 1.15 23.14
CA GLU A 2 4.13 0.72 21.79
C GLU A 2 3.25 1.47 20.89
N ILE A 3 2.95 2.64 21.25
CA ILE A 3 2.13 3.45 20.41
C ILE A 3 2.77 3.73 19.09
N ALA A 4 4.10 3.87 19.09
CA ALA A 4 4.79 4.22 17.87
C ALA A 4 4.69 3.10 16.84
N PHE A 5 4.49 1.89 17.28
CA PHE A 5 4.38 0.78 16.37
C PHE A 5 3.09 0.04 16.66
N ASN A 6 2.25 -0.06 15.67
CA ASN A 6 0.98 -0.75 15.81
C ASN A 6 1.12 -2.18 15.32
N PRO A 7 1.19 -3.16 16.24
CA PRO A 7 1.35 -4.55 15.80
C PRO A 7 0.12 -5.08 15.08
N PHE A 8 -0.98 -4.36 15.15
CA PHE A 8 -2.19 -4.78 14.46
C PHE A 8 -2.39 -4.06 13.14
N PHE A 9 -1.38 -3.30 12.71
CA PHE A 9 -1.45 -2.66 11.41
C PHE A 9 -1.16 -3.71 10.36
N ASP A 10 -2.18 -4.46 10.01
CA ASP A 10 -2.05 -5.55 9.07
C ASP A 10 -2.89 -5.23 7.84
N ILE A 11 -2.22 -5.03 6.73
CA ILE A 11 -2.87 -4.68 5.48
C ILE A 11 -2.90 -5.82 4.48
N SER A 12 -2.49 -7.00 4.91
CA SER A 12 -2.36 -8.13 3.99
C SER A 12 -3.71 -8.61 3.45
N GLY A 13 -4.79 -8.37 4.19
CA GLY A 13 -6.10 -8.81 3.76
C GLY A 13 -6.93 -7.74 3.08
N LEU A 14 -6.37 -6.56 2.85
CA LEU A 14 -7.13 -5.46 2.28
C LEU A 14 -7.19 -5.54 0.77
N THR A 15 -8.32 -5.09 0.22
CA THR A 15 -8.46 -4.96 -1.23
C THR A 15 -7.75 -3.70 -1.69
N LEU A 16 -7.62 -3.57 -3.02
CA LEU A 16 -7.02 -2.36 -3.58
C LEU A 16 -7.78 -1.11 -3.19
N GLU A 17 -9.10 -1.18 -3.19
CA GLU A 17 -9.91 -0.05 -2.78
C GLU A 17 -9.67 0.31 -1.32
N GLU A 18 -9.58 -0.70 -0.47
CA GLU A 18 -9.33 -0.47 0.95
C GLU A 18 -7.94 0.09 1.18
N LEU A 19 -6.96 -0.39 0.40
CA LEU A 19 -5.61 0.15 0.50
C LEU A 19 -5.54 1.60 0.05
N ASP A 20 -6.26 1.93 -1.00
CA ASP A 20 -6.31 3.30 -1.47
C ASP A 20 -6.93 4.22 -0.41
N ALA A 21 -8.01 3.76 0.21
CA ALA A 21 -8.64 4.53 1.28
C ALA A 21 -7.70 4.69 2.47
N LYS A 22 -6.98 3.64 2.81
CA LYS A 22 -6.02 3.69 3.90
C LYS A 22 -4.90 4.67 3.58
N HIS A 23 -4.42 4.65 2.35
CA HIS A 23 -3.38 5.59 1.92
C HIS A 23 -3.84 7.03 2.08
N LYS A 24 -5.06 7.32 1.66
CA LYS A 24 -5.60 8.67 1.79
C LYS A 24 -5.75 9.07 3.25
N GLU A 25 -6.22 8.15 4.06
CA GLU A 25 -6.39 8.40 5.50
C GLU A 25 -5.05 8.72 6.14
N LEU A 26 -4.04 7.92 5.87
CA LEU A 26 -2.72 8.11 6.45
C LEU A 26 -2.08 9.38 5.95
N SER A 27 -2.28 9.71 4.67
CA SER A 27 -1.74 10.95 4.12
C SER A 27 -2.34 12.17 4.80
N LYS A 28 -3.64 12.14 5.08
CA LYS A 28 -4.27 13.23 5.80
C LYS A 28 -3.73 13.35 7.22
N LYS A 29 -3.55 12.22 7.88
CA LYS A 29 -2.99 12.23 9.23
C LYS A 29 -1.58 12.74 9.24
N LEU A 30 -0.79 12.40 8.23
CA LEU A 30 0.57 12.89 8.11
C LEU A 30 0.58 14.40 7.94
N ASP A 31 -0.29 14.92 7.09
CA ASP A 31 -0.40 16.36 6.88
C ASP A 31 -0.77 17.06 8.18
N THR A 32 -1.71 16.49 8.92
CA THR A 32 -2.09 17.05 10.22
C THR A 32 -0.92 17.03 11.19
N ALA A 33 -0.14 15.94 11.16
CA ALA A 33 1.03 15.84 12.05
C ALA A 33 2.05 16.92 11.74
N TYR A 34 2.30 17.19 10.46
CA TYR A 34 3.22 18.26 10.08
C TYR A 34 2.72 19.61 10.57
N ARG A 35 1.43 19.87 10.40
CA ARG A 35 0.85 21.14 10.82
C ARG A 35 0.91 21.32 12.32
N ALA A 36 0.80 20.22 13.05
CA ALA A 36 0.82 20.26 14.51
C ALA A 36 2.22 20.17 15.07
N ASN A 37 3.25 20.16 14.22
CA ASN A 37 4.64 20.02 14.65
C ASN A 37 4.84 18.76 15.49
N ALA A 38 4.28 17.65 15.02
CA ALA A 38 4.41 16.40 15.74
C ALA A 38 5.86 15.95 15.80
N HIS A 39 6.16 15.11 16.77
CA HIS A 39 7.49 14.55 16.91
C HIS A 39 7.93 13.85 15.64
N MET A 40 9.24 13.97 15.38
CA MET A 40 9.82 13.29 14.23
C MET A 40 9.51 11.80 14.23
N GLN A 41 9.50 11.18 15.40
CA GLN A 41 9.21 9.75 15.49
C GLN A 41 7.82 9.42 14.99
N VAL A 42 6.85 10.29 15.30
CA VAL A 42 5.49 10.10 14.83
C VAL A 42 5.44 10.22 13.31
N VAL A 43 6.09 11.25 12.78
CA VAL A 43 6.11 11.50 11.35
C VAL A 43 6.77 10.32 10.62
N GLU A 44 7.90 9.86 11.13
CA GLU A 44 8.61 8.74 10.52
C GLU A 44 7.77 7.47 10.55
N HIS A 45 7.08 7.25 11.65
CA HIS A 45 6.24 6.05 11.76
C HIS A 45 5.10 6.11 10.73
N MET A 46 4.53 7.28 10.54
CA MET A 46 3.47 7.43 9.56
C MET A 46 3.99 7.21 8.14
N HIS A 47 5.22 7.66 7.87
CA HIS A 47 5.83 7.37 6.57
C HIS A 47 6.03 5.87 6.36
N VAL A 48 6.44 5.16 7.41
CA VAL A 48 6.60 3.72 7.31
C VAL A 48 5.26 3.06 6.98
N MET A 49 4.21 3.46 7.67
CA MET A 49 2.90 2.89 7.42
C MET A 49 2.42 3.19 5.99
N ILE A 50 2.63 4.41 5.53
CA ILE A 50 2.24 4.77 4.18
C ILE A 50 3.02 3.94 3.16
N ASN A 51 4.31 3.76 3.38
CA ASN A 51 5.12 2.94 2.50
C ASN A 51 4.63 1.50 2.46
N MET A 52 4.23 0.96 3.60
CA MET A 52 3.68 -0.39 3.64
C MET A 52 2.43 -0.51 2.78
N VAL A 53 1.57 0.49 2.86
CA VAL A 53 0.35 0.49 2.06
C VAL A 53 0.70 0.58 0.57
N VAL A 54 1.62 1.47 0.22
CA VAL A 54 2.01 1.66 -1.17
C VAL A 54 2.62 0.39 -1.73
N GLU A 55 3.49 -0.26 -0.97
CA GLU A 55 4.12 -1.49 -1.42
C GLU A 55 3.12 -2.62 -1.56
N ARG A 56 2.21 -2.74 -0.62
CA ARG A 56 1.19 -3.79 -0.71
C ARG A 56 0.29 -3.57 -1.91
N ARG A 57 -0.07 -2.32 -2.14
CA ARG A 57 -0.90 -1.96 -3.28
C ARG A 57 -0.18 -2.32 -4.58
N ALA A 58 1.08 -1.96 -4.67
CA ALA A 58 1.88 -2.29 -5.85
C ALA A 58 1.97 -3.80 -6.06
N THR A 59 2.12 -4.55 -4.98
CA THR A 59 2.20 -6.00 -5.06
C THR A 59 0.90 -6.58 -5.59
N LEU A 60 -0.23 -6.08 -5.10
CA LEU A 60 -1.52 -6.59 -5.55
C LEU A 60 -1.77 -6.25 -7.00
N ILE A 61 -1.42 -5.04 -7.41
CA ILE A 61 -1.58 -4.64 -8.81
C ILE A 61 -0.71 -5.51 -9.70
N ALA A 62 0.53 -5.75 -9.29
CA ALA A 62 1.43 -6.58 -10.06
C ALA A 62 0.90 -8.00 -10.18
N LYS A 63 0.34 -8.54 -9.11
CA LYS A 63 -0.22 -9.88 -9.16
C LYS A 63 -1.40 -9.97 -10.11
N GLU A 64 -2.26 -8.98 -10.08
CA GLU A 64 -3.41 -8.97 -10.97
C GLU A 64 -2.97 -8.83 -12.42
N GLN A 65 -2.02 -7.95 -12.67
CA GLN A 65 -1.51 -7.77 -14.02
C GLN A 65 -0.79 -9.00 -14.50
N GLN A 66 -0.02 -9.62 -13.63
CA GLN A 66 0.68 -10.85 -14.01
C GLN A 66 -0.31 -11.96 -14.37
N LYS A 67 -1.37 -12.08 -13.60
CA LYS A 67 -2.39 -13.07 -13.86
C LYS A 67 -3.04 -12.85 -15.21
N LEU A 68 -3.40 -11.59 -15.49
CA LEU A 68 -3.99 -11.25 -16.77
C LEU A 68 -3.00 -11.42 -17.91
N THR A 69 -1.76 -11.02 -17.66
CA THR A 69 -0.72 -11.13 -18.67
C THR A 69 -0.42 -12.58 -19.00
N ASP A 70 -0.41 -13.44 -17.99
CA ASP A 70 -0.17 -14.85 -18.22
C ASP A 70 -1.20 -15.43 -19.18
N ASP A 71 -2.45 -15.13 -18.95
CA ASP A 71 -3.50 -15.61 -19.82
C ASP A 71 -3.36 -15.06 -21.22
N LYS A 72 -3.15 -13.75 -21.33
CA LYS A 72 -3.02 -13.13 -22.64
C LYS A 72 -1.72 -13.46 -23.32
N ALA A 73 -0.64 -13.49 -22.57
CA ALA A 73 0.65 -13.80 -23.16
C ALA A 73 0.65 -15.20 -23.74
N PHE A 74 -0.03 -16.10 -23.08
CA PHE A 74 -0.13 -17.45 -23.56
C PHE A 74 -0.89 -17.49 -24.89
N ASP A 75 -2.00 -16.78 -24.93
CA ASP A 75 -2.77 -16.68 -26.15
C ASP A 75 -1.98 -16.01 -27.26
N ASP A 76 -1.27 -14.95 -26.94
CA ASP A 76 -0.47 -14.24 -27.92
C ASP A 76 0.62 -15.13 -28.50
N ILE A 77 1.24 -15.92 -27.66
CA ILE A 77 2.28 -16.84 -28.10
C ILE A 77 1.69 -17.85 -29.08
N ILE A 78 0.52 -18.33 -28.76
CA ILE A 78 -0.15 -19.30 -29.64
C ILE A 78 -0.51 -18.65 -30.95
N ASP A 79 -0.98 -17.41 -30.89
CA ASP A 79 -1.33 -16.69 -32.10
C ASP A 79 -0.15 -16.46 -33.01
N ILE A 80 0.96 -16.10 -32.41
CA ILE A 80 2.18 -15.83 -33.17
C ILE A 80 2.74 -17.12 -33.73
N GLY A 81 2.64 -18.15 -32.93
CA GLY A 81 3.11 -19.44 -33.38
C GLY A 81 2.27 -19.96 -34.45
#